data_16536c5e014f1799d610c7fbe893e7fe
#
_entry.id   16536c5e014f1799d610c7fbe893e7fe
#
_cell.length_a   1.000
_cell.length_b   1.000
_cell.length_c   1.000
_cell.angle_alpha   90.00
_cell.angle_beta   90.00
_cell.angle_gamma   90.00
#
_symmetry.space_group_name_H-M   'P 1'
#
loop_
_entity.id
_entity.type
_entity.pdbx_description
1 polymer ?
#
loop_
_entity_poly.entity_id
_entity_poly.type
_entity_poly.pdbx_seq_one_letter_code
_entity_poly.pdbx_strand_id
1 'polypeptide(L)'
;MRINAAATSLKHHRSSEAIMRKNEFAPVTPGEMLKEEFLASYGLSQNRLAKATGISPNRVAEIVNNRRRITADTALRLGLYFGNSPEFWMNLQAHFDLKIARRNLKAADAARIKASRAA
;
A
#
# COMPACT_ATOMS: atom_id res chain seq x y z
N MET A 1 4.50 -18.75 12.88
CA MET A 1 4.95 -17.76 12.99
C MET A 1 4.20 -16.84 13.54
N ARG A 2 3.29 -16.93 13.82
CA ARG A 2 2.56 -16.08 14.18
C ARG A 2 2.93 -15.64 15.34
N ILE A 3 3.73 -16.14 15.89
CA ILE A 3 4.31 -15.69 16.84
C ILE A 3 3.72 -14.92 17.75
N ASN A 4 3.88 -14.77 18.67
CA ASN A 4 3.66 -13.80 19.45
C ASN A 4 2.80 -12.92 18.68
N ALA A 5 1.77 -13.41 18.22
CA ALA A 5 0.87 -12.64 17.44
C ALA A 5 0.46 -11.36 18.15
N ALA A 6 0.26 -11.42 19.43
CA ALA A 6 -0.18 -10.25 20.16
C ALA A 6 0.88 -9.15 20.19
N ALA A 7 2.10 -9.52 20.49
CA ALA A 7 3.18 -8.55 20.53
C ALA A 7 3.48 -8.03 19.15
N THR A 8 3.45 -8.91 18.18
CA THR A 8 3.67 -8.51 16.80
C THR A 8 2.58 -7.57 16.35
N SER A 9 1.37 -7.88 16.71
CA SER A 9 0.22 -7.09 16.34
C SER A 9 0.30 -5.69 16.94
N LEU A 10 0.70 -5.59 18.18
CA LEU A 10 0.82 -4.32 18.82
C LEU A 10 1.88 -3.45 18.22
N LYS A 11 3.04 -4.04 17.96
CA LYS A 11 4.12 -3.34 17.34
C LYS A 11 3.75 -2.91 15.95
N HIS A 12 3.09 -3.78 15.23
CA HIS A 12 2.64 -3.54 13.89
C HIS A 12 1.63 -2.38 13.89
N HIS A 13 0.73 -2.39 14.83
CA HIS A 13 -0.30 -1.36 14.93
C HIS A 13 0.33 0.01 15.17
N ARG A 14 1.31 0.10 16.02
CA ARG A 14 1.97 1.37 16.27
C ARG A 14 2.71 1.90 15.06
N SER A 15 3.39 1.01 14.34
CA SER A 15 4.07 1.40 13.13
C SER A 15 3.08 1.87 12.09
N SER A 16 1.96 1.19 12.01
CA SER A 16 0.91 1.53 11.09
C SER A 16 0.35 2.92 11.37
N GLU A 17 0.15 3.22 12.64
CA GLU A 17 -0.33 4.53 13.02
C GLU A 17 0.67 5.62 12.68
N ALA A 18 1.94 5.36 12.90
CA ALA A 18 2.98 6.32 12.59
C ALA A 18 3.02 6.61 11.10
N ILE A 19 2.88 5.56 10.28
CA ILE A 19 2.88 5.72 8.83
C ILE A 19 1.64 6.48 8.38
N MET A 20 0.51 6.19 8.96
CA MET A 20 -0.72 6.88 8.61
C MET A 20 -0.67 8.36 8.96
N ARG A 21 -0.06 8.70 10.10
CA ARG A 21 0.09 10.10 10.45
C ARG A 21 1.02 10.83 9.50
N LYS A 22 2.08 10.17 9.07
CA LYS A 22 2.99 10.74 8.09
C LYS A 22 2.26 11.02 6.81
N ASN A 23 1.28 10.20 6.51
CA ASN A 23 0.51 10.33 5.30
C ASN A 23 -0.26 11.64 5.20
N GLU A 24 -0.46 12.32 6.30
CA GLU A 24 -1.09 13.64 6.26
C GLU A 24 -0.21 14.64 5.55
N PHE A 25 1.11 14.44 5.61
CA PHE A 25 2.06 15.37 5.02
C PHE A 25 2.65 14.85 3.73
N ALA A 26 2.80 13.55 3.61
CA ALA A 26 3.33 12.94 2.41
C ALA A 26 2.58 11.64 2.16
N PRO A 27 2.29 11.32 0.90
CA PRO A 27 1.56 10.08 0.62
C PRO A 27 2.38 8.85 1.02
N VAL A 28 1.70 7.90 1.64
CA VAL A 28 2.31 6.60 1.93
C VAL A 28 2.03 5.71 0.73
N THR A 29 3.06 5.11 0.19
CA THR A 29 2.91 4.24 -0.97
C THR A 29 2.57 2.82 -0.54
N PRO A 30 1.91 2.05 -1.39
CA PRO A 30 1.68 0.64 -1.08
C PRO A 30 2.98 -0.13 -0.87
N GLY A 31 4.03 0.22 -1.61
CA GLY A 31 5.33 -0.43 -1.46
C GLY A 31 5.95 -0.15 -0.10
N GLU A 32 5.82 1.08 0.36
CA GLU A 32 6.31 1.49 1.67
C GLU A 32 5.58 0.72 2.77
N MET A 33 4.27 0.61 2.63
CA MET A 33 3.46 -0.15 3.59
C MET A 33 3.89 -1.61 3.60
N LEU A 34 4.07 -2.21 2.43
CA LEU A 34 4.49 -3.59 2.34
C LEU A 34 5.85 -3.77 2.99
N LYS A 35 6.78 -2.89 2.69
CA LYS A 35 8.14 -3.01 3.20
C LYS A 35 8.19 -2.85 4.71
N GLU A 36 7.59 -1.80 5.23
CA GLU A 36 7.77 -1.44 6.63
C GLU A 36 6.82 -2.14 7.58
N GLU A 37 5.57 -2.32 7.15
CA GLU A 37 4.59 -2.92 8.04
C GLU A 37 4.53 -4.43 7.95
N PHE A 38 4.88 -4.98 6.82
CA PHE A 38 4.74 -6.42 6.65
C PHE A 38 6.08 -7.14 6.55
N LEU A 39 6.95 -6.74 5.65
CA LEU A 39 8.22 -7.44 5.51
C LEU A 39 9.08 -7.26 6.74
N ALA A 40 9.25 -6.03 7.19
CA ALA A 40 10.08 -5.76 8.36
C ALA A 40 9.49 -6.36 9.62
N SER A 41 8.18 -6.21 9.80
CA SER A 41 7.53 -6.71 11.02
C SER A 41 7.59 -8.21 11.15
N TYR A 42 7.51 -8.93 10.02
CA TYR A 42 7.51 -10.38 10.06
C TYR A 42 8.88 -10.99 9.81
N GLY A 43 9.91 -10.15 9.65
CA GLY A 43 11.24 -10.65 9.34
C GLY A 43 11.26 -11.41 8.04
N LEU A 44 10.52 -10.94 7.06
CA LEU A 44 10.32 -11.65 5.81
C LEU A 44 11.08 -10.97 4.70
N SER A 45 11.88 -11.72 3.96
CA SER A 45 12.60 -11.16 2.83
C SER A 45 11.70 -11.06 1.61
N GLN A 46 12.09 -10.21 0.67
CA GLN A 46 11.36 -10.07 -0.58
C GLN A 46 11.33 -11.39 -1.35
N ASN A 47 12.44 -12.12 -1.34
CA ASN A 47 12.49 -13.38 -2.04
C ASN A 47 11.57 -14.43 -1.43
N ARG A 48 11.48 -14.45 -0.11
CA ARG A 48 10.56 -15.37 0.55
C ARG A 48 9.12 -15.03 0.24
N LEU A 49 8.79 -13.76 0.23
CA LEU A 49 7.45 -13.34 -0.13
C LEU A 49 7.11 -13.75 -1.55
N ALA A 50 8.04 -13.52 -2.46
CA ALA A 50 7.83 -13.89 -3.86
C ALA A 50 7.56 -15.37 -3.99
N LYS A 51 8.38 -16.18 -3.32
CA LYS A 51 8.23 -17.62 -3.39
C LYS A 51 6.90 -18.09 -2.80
N ALA A 52 6.53 -17.51 -1.68
CA ALA A 52 5.30 -17.91 -0.99
C ALA A 52 4.03 -17.53 -1.75
N THR A 53 4.07 -16.40 -2.46
CA THR A 53 2.87 -15.88 -3.11
C THR A 53 2.78 -16.20 -4.59
N GLY A 54 3.89 -16.65 -5.17
CA GLY A 54 3.94 -16.86 -6.61
C GLY A 54 4.11 -15.57 -7.41
N ILE A 55 4.33 -14.45 -6.72
CA ILE A 55 4.65 -13.20 -7.40
C ILE A 55 6.14 -13.26 -7.75
N SER A 56 6.50 -12.81 -8.93
CA SER A 56 7.92 -12.88 -9.31
C SER A 56 8.76 -12.00 -8.39
N PRO A 57 10.01 -12.40 -8.11
CA PRO A 57 10.88 -11.60 -7.25
C PRO A 57 11.08 -10.19 -7.79
N ASN A 58 11.13 -10.05 -9.11
CA ASN A 58 11.29 -8.77 -9.75
C ASN A 58 10.10 -7.87 -9.48
N ARG A 59 8.90 -8.43 -9.54
CA ARG A 59 7.70 -7.65 -9.29
C ARG A 59 7.62 -7.23 -7.82
N VAL A 60 8.00 -8.11 -6.90
CA VAL A 60 8.02 -7.74 -5.48
C VAL A 60 8.98 -6.57 -5.27
N ALA A 61 10.17 -6.66 -5.85
CA ALA A 61 11.16 -5.59 -5.71
C ALA A 61 10.64 -4.28 -6.30
N GLU A 62 9.97 -4.35 -7.43
CA GLU A 62 9.43 -3.13 -8.06
C GLU A 62 8.33 -2.49 -7.22
N ILE A 63 7.49 -3.31 -6.61
CA ILE A 63 6.43 -2.79 -5.74
C ILE A 63 7.05 -2.11 -4.52
N VAL A 64 8.00 -2.78 -3.88
CA VAL A 64 8.66 -2.25 -2.69
C VAL A 64 9.37 -0.93 -3.00
N ASN A 65 9.90 -0.80 -4.19
CA ASN A 65 10.62 0.41 -4.61
C ASN A 65 9.73 1.42 -5.31
N ASN A 66 8.43 1.24 -5.23
CA ASN A 66 7.44 2.19 -5.77
C ASN A 66 7.50 2.34 -7.29
N ARG A 67 7.91 1.29 -7.97
CA ARG A 67 7.99 1.31 -9.42
C ARG A 67 6.87 0.53 -10.08
N ARG A 68 6.02 -0.10 -9.29
CA ARG A 68 4.92 -0.89 -9.82
C ARG A 68 3.73 -0.79 -8.89
N ARG A 69 2.57 -0.66 -9.47
CA ARG A 69 1.31 -0.55 -8.75
C ARG A 69 0.89 -1.92 -8.22
N ILE A 70 0.07 -1.90 -7.18
CA ILE A 70 -0.62 -3.09 -6.72
C ILE A 70 -1.80 -3.32 -7.63
N THR A 71 -1.82 -4.45 -8.32
CA THR A 71 -2.95 -4.84 -9.15
C THR A 71 -3.85 -5.76 -8.36
N ALA A 72 -5.03 -6.04 -8.91
CA ALA A 72 -5.98 -6.93 -8.23
C ALA A 72 -5.38 -8.30 -7.98
N ASP A 73 -4.65 -8.84 -8.94
CA ASP A 73 -4.00 -10.15 -8.78
C ASP A 73 -3.00 -10.11 -7.62
N THR A 74 -2.18 -9.08 -7.57
CA THR A 74 -1.21 -8.93 -6.49
C THR A 74 -1.92 -8.77 -5.15
N ALA A 75 -2.99 -7.98 -5.11
CA ALA A 75 -3.74 -7.77 -3.89
C ALA A 75 -4.34 -9.08 -3.36
N LEU A 76 -4.84 -9.91 -4.26
CA LEU A 76 -5.38 -11.21 -3.87
C LEU A 76 -4.30 -12.08 -3.24
N ARG A 77 -3.13 -12.14 -3.86
CA ARG A 77 -2.03 -12.97 -3.37
C ARG A 77 -1.49 -12.49 -2.04
N LEU A 78 -1.32 -11.17 -1.90
CA LEU A 78 -0.85 -10.60 -0.65
C LEU A 78 -1.87 -10.81 0.46
N GLY A 79 -3.14 -10.64 0.14
CA GLY A 79 -4.20 -10.85 1.12
C GLY A 79 -4.26 -12.27 1.62
N LEU A 80 -4.12 -13.23 0.70
CA LEU A 80 -4.12 -14.63 1.08
C LEU A 80 -2.92 -14.96 1.98
N TYR A 81 -1.76 -14.43 1.66
CA TYR A 81 -0.57 -14.74 2.42
C TYR A 81 -0.59 -14.08 3.81
N PHE A 82 -0.92 -12.82 3.86
CA PHE A 82 -0.90 -12.08 5.13
C PHE A 82 -2.19 -12.21 5.94
N GLY A 83 -3.21 -12.77 5.35
CA GLY A 83 -4.48 -12.96 6.05
C GLY A 83 -5.29 -11.67 6.18
N ASN A 84 -5.11 -10.74 5.25
CA ASN A 84 -5.94 -9.55 5.23
C ASN A 84 -6.71 -9.50 3.91
N SER A 85 -7.55 -8.51 3.74
CA SER A 85 -8.39 -8.47 2.56
C SER A 85 -7.65 -7.89 1.36
N PRO A 86 -7.96 -8.35 0.16
CA PRO A 86 -7.38 -7.71 -1.03
C PRO A 86 -7.78 -6.26 -1.15
N GLU A 87 -8.95 -5.90 -0.61
CA GLU A 87 -9.40 -4.51 -0.61
C GLU A 87 -8.45 -3.61 0.15
N PHE A 88 -7.84 -4.12 1.23
CA PHE A 88 -6.84 -3.35 1.96
C PHE A 88 -5.74 -2.85 1.02
N TRP A 89 -5.21 -3.75 0.19
CA TRP A 89 -4.14 -3.42 -0.72
C TRP A 89 -4.60 -2.51 -1.85
N MET A 90 -5.79 -2.78 -2.38
CA MET A 90 -6.32 -1.96 -3.45
C MET A 90 -6.66 -0.55 -2.97
N ASN A 91 -7.16 -0.45 -1.74
CA ASN A 91 -7.48 0.85 -1.17
C ASN A 91 -6.23 1.69 -0.91
N LEU A 92 -5.13 1.04 -0.50
CA LEU A 92 -3.86 1.74 -0.37
C LEU A 92 -3.43 2.34 -1.69
N GLN A 93 -3.54 1.58 -2.75
CA GLN A 93 -3.16 2.04 -4.07
C GLN A 93 -4.05 3.18 -4.53
N ALA A 94 -5.36 3.03 -4.36
CA ALA A 94 -6.30 4.06 -4.77
C ALA A 94 -6.10 5.35 -3.99
N HIS A 95 -5.87 5.23 -2.69
CA HIS A 95 -5.66 6.37 -1.84
C HIS A 95 -4.41 7.15 -2.25
N PHE A 96 -3.34 6.42 -2.51
CA PHE A 96 -2.10 7.04 -2.98
C PHE A 96 -2.31 7.72 -4.33
N ASP A 97 -2.96 7.03 -5.25
CA ASP A 97 -3.21 7.57 -6.58
C ASP A 97 -4.03 8.85 -6.53
N LEU A 98 -5.06 8.86 -5.68
CA LEU A 98 -5.89 10.04 -5.54
C LEU A 98 -5.12 11.21 -4.94
N LYS A 99 -4.26 10.95 -3.98
CA LYS A 99 -3.44 12.02 -3.41
C LYS A 99 -2.54 12.65 -4.45
N ILE A 100 -1.92 11.83 -5.28
CA ILE A 100 -1.05 12.34 -6.34
C ILE A 100 -1.88 13.10 -7.37
N ALA A 101 -3.03 12.55 -7.74
CA ALA A 101 -3.89 13.20 -8.74
C ALA A 101 -4.38 14.56 -8.24
N ARG A 102 -4.73 14.63 -6.96
CA ARG A 102 -5.19 15.90 -6.37
C ARG A 102 -4.10 16.95 -6.36
N ARG A 103 -2.87 16.53 -6.14
CA ARG A 103 -1.76 17.47 -6.19
C ARG A 103 -1.52 17.98 -7.59
N ASN A 104 -1.72 17.13 -8.58
CA ASN A 104 -1.40 17.47 -9.96
C ASN A 104 -2.52 18.18 -10.70
N LEU A 105 -3.73 18.08 -10.22
CA LEU A 105 -4.85 18.73 -10.89
C LEU A 105 -4.82 20.22 -10.57
N LYS A 106 -4.74 21.04 -11.62
CA LYS A 106 -4.65 22.47 -11.44
C LYS A 106 -5.96 23.05 -10.96
N ALA A 107 -5.87 24.03 -10.07
CA ALA A 107 -7.05 24.67 -9.52
C ALA A 107 -7.96 25.26 -10.60
N ALA A 108 -7.35 25.80 -11.66
CA ALA A 108 -8.14 26.37 -12.75
C ALA A 108 -8.94 25.30 -13.48
N ASP A 109 -8.34 24.11 -13.66
CA ASP A 109 -9.05 23.01 -14.30
C ASP A 109 -10.19 22.52 -13.43
N ALA A 110 -9.94 22.39 -12.13
CA ALA A 110 -10.97 21.94 -11.21
C ALA A 110 -12.16 22.91 -11.21
N ALA A 111 -11.87 24.21 -11.22
CA ALA A 111 -12.92 25.23 -11.23
C ALA A 111 -13.72 25.18 -12.53
N ARG A 112 -13.03 24.99 -13.66
CA ARG A 112 -13.70 24.93 -14.95
C ARG A 112 -14.62 23.71 -15.03
N ILE A 113 -14.14 22.58 -14.52
CA ILE A 113 -14.93 21.35 -14.51
C ILE A 113 -16.19 21.54 -13.66
N LYS A 114 -16.03 22.12 -12.49
CA LYS A 114 -17.18 22.37 -11.61
C LYS A 114 -18.18 23.29 -12.26
N ALA A 115 -17.69 24.31 -12.93
CA ALA A 115 -18.59 25.28 -13.59
C ALA A 115 -19.35 24.63 -14.74
N SER A 116 -18.83 23.54 -15.29
CA SER A 116 -19.47 22.86 -16.41
C SER A 116 -20.42 21.76 -15.98
N ARG A 117 -20.61 21.60 -14.67
CA ARG A 117 -21.51 20.56 -14.20
C ARG A 117 -22.90 20.76 -14.73
N ALA A 118 -23.50 19.69 -15.19
CA ALA A 118 -24.87 19.74 -15.64
C ALA A 118 -25.77 20.02 -14.47
N ALA A 119 -26.77 20.86 -14.70
CA ALA A 119 -27.71 21.23 -13.66
C ALA A 119 -28.68 20.10 -13.34
#